data_01fbeb1fae465e4f53abfc21facdfe38
#
_entry.id   01fbeb1fae465e4f53abfc21facdfe38
#
_cell.length_a   1.000
_cell.length_b   1.000
_cell.length_c   1.000
_cell.angle_alpha   90.00
_cell.angle_beta   90.00
_cell.angle_gamma   90.00
#
_symmetry.space_group_name_H-M   'P 1'
#
loop_
_entity.id
_entity.type
_entity.pdbx_description
1 polymer ?
#
loop_
_entity_poly.entity_id
_entity_poly.type
_entity_poly.pdbx_seq_one_letter_code
_entity_poly.pdbx_strand_id
1 'polypeptide(L)'
;MSTAPVRYVLGGRFDLVEVISEGGTSTVYRAIDRIGLWAREQSPEVAVKVVQPNGKMRQKLVQLLHREARLLRDFVHQNLVRIYDSDYDGKYHYLVMELLNGRSLAHILADRPGQPLSPSVSFHIVRAVGQGLAHMHSLGIVHGDLKPENIFMTSTGEVKILDFGTALMPNASPRHDRATALLDQIGLLTPAYASPQMLRGEPRAESDDVFSLAVVAYLALTGTHPYARLPADEALKANLTPAVPPTISPAQWRVLASGLALNRRDRIETIGDFVQRLARPHWFYRWCGQRMPLSQN
;
A
#
# COMPACT_ATOMS: atom_id res chain seq x y z
N MET A 1 3.70 -27.21 4.77
CA MET A 1 2.85 -27.75 5.86
C MET A 1 1.45 -27.85 5.31
N SER A 2 0.87 -29.06 5.28
CA SER A 2 -0.49 -29.28 4.78
C SER A 2 -1.46 -28.79 5.85
N THR A 3 -2.07 -27.62 5.62
CA THR A 3 -3.15 -27.12 6.48
C THR A 3 -4.40 -27.97 6.22
N ALA A 4 -4.97 -28.55 7.27
CA ALA A 4 -6.24 -29.27 7.18
C ALA A 4 -7.32 -28.33 6.57
N PRO A 5 -8.24 -28.85 5.73
CA PRO A 5 -9.26 -28.02 5.11
C PRO A 5 -10.16 -27.39 6.19
N VAL A 6 -10.23 -26.06 6.19
CA VAL A 6 -11.13 -25.33 7.08
C VAL A 6 -12.55 -25.52 6.55
N ARG A 7 -13.33 -26.40 7.23
CA ARG A 7 -14.74 -26.65 6.88
C ARG A 7 -15.66 -25.66 7.62
N TYR A 8 -15.66 -24.39 7.23
CA TYR A 8 -16.58 -23.40 7.76
C TYR A 8 -17.27 -22.65 6.63
N VAL A 9 -18.61 -22.54 6.74
CA VAL A 9 -19.42 -21.78 5.78
C VAL A 9 -19.74 -20.43 6.41
N LEU A 10 -19.12 -19.39 5.90
CA LEU A 10 -19.30 -18.04 6.39
C LEU A 10 -20.53 -17.40 5.72
N GLY A 11 -21.42 -16.83 6.55
CA GLY A 11 -22.66 -16.18 6.08
C GLY A 11 -23.58 -17.08 5.25
N GLY A 12 -23.46 -18.41 5.36
CA GLY A 12 -24.22 -19.36 4.54
C GLY A 12 -23.81 -19.39 3.06
N ARG A 13 -22.85 -18.54 2.65
CA ARG A 13 -22.48 -18.31 1.25
C ARG A 13 -21.05 -18.70 0.91
N PHE A 14 -20.08 -18.46 1.78
CA PHE A 14 -18.66 -18.63 1.45
C PHE A 14 -18.09 -19.86 2.13
N ASP A 15 -17.70 -20.87 1.35
CA ASP A 15 -16.97 -22.04 1.84
C ASP A 15 -15.50 -21.67 2.04
N LEU A 16 -15.05 -21.50 3.29
CA LEU A 16 -13.64 -21.23 3.59
C LEU A 16 -12.81 -22.49 3.31
N VAL A 17 -11.82 -22.37 2.43
CA VAL A 17 -11.02 -23.51 1.93
C VAL A 17 -9.67 -23.61 2.64
N GLU A 18 -8.92 -22.49 2.66
CA GLU A 18 -7.60 -22.43 3.27
C GLU A 18 -7.26 -21.02 3.74
N VAL A 19 -6.35 -20.91 4.69
CA VAL A 19 -5.79 -19.64 5.15
C VAL A 19 -4.70 -19.22 4.18
N ILE A 20 -4.80 -18.02 3.62
CA ILE A 20 -3.79 -17.44 2.73
C ILE A 20 -2.95 -16.37 3.42
N SER A 21 -3.46 -15.75 4.51
CA SER A 21 -2.71 -14.81 5.34
C SER A 21 -3.28 -14.74 6.75
N GLU A 22 -2.42 -14.70 7.75
CA GLU A 22 -2.78 -14.44 9.15
C GLU A 22 -2.10 -13.16 9.64
N GLY A 23 -2.90 -12.25 10.19
CA GLY A 23 -2.45 -11.03 10.85
C GLY A 23 -2.94 -10.97 12.30
N GLY A 24 -2.41 -10.04 13.07
CA GLY A 24 -2.77 -9.88 14.50
C GLY A 24 -4.25 -9.54 14.75
N THR A 25 -4.97 -9.02 13.75
CA THR A 25 -6.36 -8.55 13.88
C THR A 25 -7.33 -9.21 12.90
N SER A 26 -6.82 -9.90 11.87
CA SER A 26 -7.64 -10.53 10.84
C SER A 26 -6.93 -11.72 10.20
N THR A 27 -7.72 -12.66 9.67
CA THR A 27 -7.24 -13.77 8.86
C THR A 27 -7.89 -13.68 7.48
N VAL A 28 -7.11 -13.87 6.43
CA VAL A 28 -7.60 -13.90 5.05
C VAL A 28 -7.65 -15.36 4.58
N TYR A 29 -8.82 -15.74 4.08
CA TYR A 29 -9.07 -17.09 3.57
C TYR A 29 -9.28 -17.05 2.05
N ARG A 30 -8.82 -18.08 1.35
CA ARG A 30 -9.39 -18.44 0.06
C ARG A 30 -10.75 -19.12 0.32
N ALA A 31 -11.77 -18.67 -0.38
CA ALA A 31 -13.12 -19.17 -0.24
C ALA A 31 -13.78 -19.39 -1.59
N ILE A 32 -14.80 -20.26 -1.61
CA ILE A 32 -15.65 -20.49 -2.77
C ILE A 32 -16.98 -19.79 -2.52
N ASP A 33 -17.39 -18.90 -3.42
CA ASP A 33 -18.72 -18.30 -3.39
C ASP A 33 -19.74 -19.30 -3.95
N ARG A 34 -20.63 -19.82 -3.11
CA ARG A 34 -21.68 -20.77 -3.51
C ARG A 34 -22.65 -20.21 -4.53
N ILE A 35 -22.90 -18.89 -4.49
CA ILE A 35 -23.77 -18.24 -5.48
C ILE A 35 -23.06 -18.21 -6.82
N GLY A 36 -21.79 -17.83 -6.89
CA GLY A 36 -20.99 -17.89 -8.12
C GLY A 36 -20.89 -19.32 -8.66
N LEU A 37 -20.68 -20.29 -7.78
CA LEU A 37 -20.65 -21.71 -8.17
C LEU A 37 -22.01 -22.16 -8.74
N TRP A 38 -23.11 -21.79 -8.10
CA TRP A 38 -24.47 -22.09 -8.59
C TRP A 38 -24.76 -21.39 -9.91
N ALA A 39 -24.30 -20.13 -10.08
CA ALA A 39 -24.41 -19.35 -11.31
C ALA A 39 -23.46 -19.84 -12.41
N ARG A 40 -22.61 -20.85 -12.16
CA ARG A 40 -21.59 -21.38 -13.07
C ARG A 40 -20.58 -20.32 -13.54
N GLU A 41 -20.21 -19.42 -12.65
CA GLU A 41 -19.11 -18.48 -12.91
C GLU A 41 -17.80 -19.24 -13.18
N GLN A 42 -16.97 -18.69 -14.07
CA GLN A 42 -15.68 -19.31 -14.42
C GLN A 42 -14.71 -19.34 -13.24
N SER A 43 -14.81 -18.37 -12.32
CA SER A 43 -13.96 -18.25 -11.15
C SER A 43 -14.80 -17.88 -9.92
N PRO A 44 -15.46 -18.86 -9.28
CA PRO A 44 -16.27 -18.59 -8.08
C PRO A 44 -15.40 -18.41 -6.82
N GLU A 45 -14.09 -18.33 -6.96
CA GLU A 45 -13.15 -18.16 -5.86
C GLU A 45 -12.99 -16.70 -5.49
N VAL A 46 -12.97 -16.43 -4.19
CA VAL A 46 -12.80 -15.09 -3.60
C VAL A 46 -11.82 -15.15 -2.45
N ALA A 47 -11.24 -13.99 -2.08
CA ALA A 47 -10.55 -13.83 -0.82
C ALA A 47 -11.51 -13.24 0.21
N VAL A 48 -11.51 -13.82 1.43
CA VAL A 48 -12.39 -13.37 2.52
C VAL A 48 -11.52 -13.00 3.73
N LYS A 49 -11.47 -11.69 4.04
CA LYS A 49 -10.77 -11.15 5.22
C LYS A 49 -11.74 -11.17 6.40
N VAL A 50 -11.49 -12.06 7.35
CA VAL A 50 -12.31 -12.23 8.57
C VAL A 50 -11.63 -11.50 9.71
N VAL A 51 -12.33 -10.56 10.33
CA VAL A 51 -11.85 -9.87 11.54
C VAL A 51 -12.15 -10.73 12.75
N GLN A 52 -11.11 -11.08 13.51
CA GLN A 52 -11.18 -11.82 14.75
C GLN A 52 -10.92 -10.88 15.94
N PRO A 53 -11.92 -10.14 16.36
CA PRO A 53 -11.69 -9.14 17.38
C PRO A 53 -11.72 -9.77 18.76
N ASN A 54 -10.63 -9.67 19.49
CA ASN A 54 -10.58 -10.03 20.90
C ASN A 54 -10.62 -8.77 21.77
N GLY A 55 -11.45 -8.79 22.83
CA GLY A 55 -11.45 -7.79 23.90
C GLY A 55 -11.97 -6.40 23.51
N LYS A 56 -11.47 -5.35 24.19
CA LYS A 56 -11.90 -3.94 24.08
C LYS A 56 -11.68 -3.31 22.68
N MET A 57 -10.85 -3.89 21.85
CA MET A 57 -10.55 -3.42 20.49
C MET A 57 -11.56 -3.89 19.44
N ARG A 58 -12.42 -4.86 19.77
CA ARG A 58 -13.38 -5.49 18.86
C ARG A 58 -14.19 -4.48 18.05
N GLN A 59 -14.86 -3.58 18.76
CA GLN A 59 -15.77 -2.62 18.10
C GLN A 59 -15.04 -1.68 17.17
N LYS A 60 -13.81 -1.27 17.52
CA LYS A 60 -12.98 -0.38 16.70
C LYS A 60 -12.52 -1.05 15.41
N LEU A 61 -12.06 -2.29 15.49
CA LEU A 61 -11.63 -3.06 14.31
C LEU A 61 -12.79 -3.35 13.35
N VAL A 62 -13.96 -3.66 13.89
CA VAL A 62 -15.17 -3.83 13.09
C VAL A 62 -15.57 -2.54 12.37
N GLN A 63 -15.51 -1.39 13.06
CA GLN A 63 -15.77 -0.09 12.45
C GLN A 63 -14.79 0.21 11.31
N LEU A 64 -13.51 -0.13 11.48
CA LEU A 64 -12.50 0.04 10.44
C LEU A 64 -12.76 -0.86 9.22
N LEU A 65 -13.11 -2.12 9.43
CA LEU A 65 -13.44 -3.06 8.35
C LEU A 65 -14.60 -2.53 7.49
N HIS A 66 -15.72 -2.16 8.13
CA HIS A 66 -16.87 -1.63 7.40
C HIS A 66 -16.60 -0.27 6.76
N ARG A 67 -15.69 0.51 7.32
CA ARG A 67 -15.25 1.76 6.71
C ARG A 67 -14.40 1.48 5.48
N GLU A 68 -13.44 0.56 5.54
CA GLU A 68 -12.65 0.08 4.42
C GLU A 68 -13.58 -0.34 3.27
N ALA A 69 -14.56 -1.19 3.57
CA ALA A 69 -15.54 -1.64 2.59
C ALA A 69 -16.31 -0.50 1.91
N ARG A 70 -16.78 0.51 2.69
CA ARG A 70 -17.53 1.65 2.14
C ARG A 70 -16.65 2.54 1.26
N LEU A 71 -15.41 2.81 1.69
CA LEU A 71 -14.48 3.63 0.92
C LEU A 71 -14.16 2.99 -0.43
N LEU A 72 -14.08 1.67 -0.49
CA LEU A 72 -13.61 0.94 -1.66
C LEU A 72 -14.71 0.37 -2.56
N ARG A 73 -15.95 0.36 -2.08
CA ARG A 73 -17.08 -0.17 -2.89
C ARG A 73 -17.19 0.50 -4.25
N ASP A 74 -16.91 1.81 -4.29
CA ASP A 74 -17.04 2.62 -5.50
C ASP A 74 -15.70 2.81 -6.24
N PHE A 75 -14.60 2.22 -5.72
CA PHE A 75 -13.26 2.39 -6.30
C PHE A 75 -12.88 1.18 -7.15
N VAL A 76 -13.05 1.34 -8.45
CA VAL A 76 -12.57 0.35 -9.42
C VAL A 76 -11.34 0.92 -10.11
N HIS A 77 -10.16 0.41 -9.75
CA HIS A 77 -8.90 0.77 -10.41
C HIS A 77 -8.02 -0.47 -10.55
N GLN A 78 -7.33 -0.60 -11.69
CA GLN A 78 -6.51 -1.78 -11.97
C GLN A 78 -5.41 -2.06 -10.94
N ASN A 79 -4.91 -1.03 -10.26
CA ASN A 79 -3.86 -1.15 -9.25
C ASN A 79 -4.38 -1.12 -7.80
N LEU A 80 -5.68 -1.24 -7.58
CA LEU A 80 -6.30 -1.41 -6.27
C LEU A 80 -6.98 -2.78 -6.22
N VAL A 81 -6.92 -3.46 -5.06
CA VAL A 81 -7.70 -4.69 -4.87
C VAL A 81 -9.19 -4.37 -4.89
N ARG A 82 -9.94 -5.15 -5.66
CA ARG A 82 -11.38 -4.96 -5.78
C ARG A 82 -12.09 -5.55 -4.58
N ILE A 83 -12.91 -4.75 -3.92
CA ILE A 83 -13.82 -5.19 -2.85
C ILE A 83 -15.17 -5.49 -3.46
N TYR A 84 -15.71 -6.68 -3.18
CA TYR A 84 -17.02 -7.10 -3.67
C TYR A 84 -18.13 -6.82 -2.64
N ASP A 85 -17.87 -7.14 -1.37
CA ASP A 85 -18.89 -7.05 -0.32
C ASP A 85 -18.29 -6.98 1.08
N SER A 86 -19.08 -6.57 2.07
CA SER A 86 -18.76 -6.69 3.50
C SER A 86 -20.01 -7.00 4.29
N ASP A 87 -19.94 -7.98 5.18
CA ASP A 87 -21.12 -8.44 5.90
C ASP A 87 -20.76 -8.99 7.31
N TYR A 88 -21.78 -9.44 8.03
CA TYR A 88 -21.70 -10.04 9.37
C TYR A 88 -22.61 -11.26 9.43
N ASP A 89 -22.06 -12.42 9.81
CA ASP A 89 -22.79 -13.70 9.85
C ASP A 89 -23.40 -14.06 11.22
N GLY A 90 -23.47 -13.08 12.14
CA GLY A 90 -23.90 -13.31 13.52
C GLY A 90 -22.74 -13.58 14.48
N LYS A 91 -21.56 -13.95 13.97
CA LYS A 91 -20.35 -14.24 14.74
C LYS A 91 -19.13 -13.44 14.29
N TYR A 92 -18.90 -13.39 12.99
CA TYR A 92 -17.72 -12.77 12.37
C TYR A 92 -18.12 -11.63 11.44
N HIS A 93 -17.38 -10.53 11.49
CA HIS A 93 -17.41 -9.50 10.45
C HIS A 93 -16.36 -9.84 9.40
N TYR A 94 -16.71 -9.69 8.12
CA TYR A 94 -15.83 -10.05 7.02
C TYR A 94 -15.96 -9.13 5.83
N LEU A 95 -14.91 -9.14 5.02
CA LEU A 95 -14.78 -8.43 3.75
C LEU A 95 -14.52 -9.45 2.65
N VAL A 96 -15.26 -9.34 1.55
CA VAL A 96 -15.10 -10.18 0.37
C VAL A 96 -14.40 -9.40 -0.72
N MET A 97 -13.33 -9.94 -1.29
CA MET A 97 -12.51 -9.26 -2.28
C MET A 97 -12.04 -10.23 -3.37
N GLU A 98 -11.49 -9.68 -4.45
CA GLU A 98 -10.88 -10.49 -5.50
C GLU A 98 -9.77 -11.37 -4.93
N LEU A 99 -9.75 -12.62 -5.37
CA LEU A 99 -8.64 -13.53 -5.07
C LEU A 99 -7.51 -13.29 -6.06
N LEU A 100 -6.35 -12.93 -5.52
CA LEU A 100 -5.16 -12.66 -6.32
C LEU A 100 -4.23 -13.87 -6.32
N ASN A 101 -3.75 -14.26 -7.48
CA ASN A 101 -2.71 -15.27 -7.63
C ASN A 101 -1.36 -14.57 -7.81
N GLY A 102 -0.43 -14.80 -6.90
CA GLY A 102 0.88 -14.14 -6.88
C GLY A 102 1.46 -14.03 -5.49
N ARG A 103 2.22 -12.94 -5.23
CA ARG A 103 2.91 -12.76 -3.95
C ARG A 103 2.99 -11.29 -3.55
N SER A 104 2.99 -11.00 -2.25
CA SER A 104 3.28 -9.65 -1.78
C SER A 104 4.75 -9.27 -2.05
N LEU A 105 5.00 -7.98 -2.20
CA LEU A 105 6.36 -7.45 -2.36
C LEU A 105 7.24 -7.81 -1.16
N ALA A 106 6.66 -7.87 0.05
CA ALA A 106 7.37 -8.32 1.24
C ALA A 106 7.90 -9.75 1.09
N HIS A 107 7.10 -10.69 0.59
CA HIS A 107 7.53 -12.06 0.33
C HIS A 107 8.60 -12.12 -0.78
N ILE A 108 8.45 -11.34 -1.85
CA ILE A 108 9.44 -11.28 -2.95
C ILE A 108 10.80 -10.79 -2.43
N LEU A 109 10.80 -9.78 -1.57
CA LEU A 109 12.02 -9.24 -0.97
C LEU A 109 12.62 -10.17 0.10
N ALA A 110 11.79 -10.91 0.84
CA ALA A 110 12.24 -11.86 1.85
C ALA A 110 12.99 -13.06 1.25
N ASP A 111 12.66 -13.48 0.01
CA ASP A 111 13.40 -14.54 -0.69
C ASP A 111 14.83 -14.13 -1.12
N ARG A 112 15.12 -12.84 -1.10
CA ARG A 112 16.40 -12.28 -1.54
C ARG A 112 16.90 -11.19 -0.58
N PRO A 113 17.17 -11.52 0.68
CA PRO A 113 17.53 -10.54 1.69
C PRO A 113 18.78 -9.74 1.28
N GLY A 114 18.67 -8.41 1.35
CA GLY A 114 19.75 -7.49 0.98
C GLY A 114 20.03 -7.37 -0.52
N GLN A 115 19.26 -8.06 -1.39
CA GLN A 115 19.46 -7.99 -2.83
C GLN A 115 18.40 -7.08 -3.48
N PRO A 116 18.80 -6.17 -4.39
CA PRO A 116 17.87 -5.32 -5.12
C PRO A 116 17.02 -6.10 -6.13
N LEU A 117 15.86 -5.58 -6.45
CA LEU A 117 15.14 -5.91 -7.66
C LEU A 117 15.81 -5.21 -8.85
N SER A 118 15.57 -5.72 -10.07
CA SER A 118 16.02 -4.97 -11.26
C SER A 118 15.36 -3.59 -11.31
N PRO A 119 16.04 -2.56 -11.83
CA PRO A 119 15.45 -1.23 -11.95
C PRO A 119 14.14 -1.21 -12.73
N SER A 120 14.00 -2.04 -13.77
CA SER A 120 12.77 -2.14 -14.55
C SER A 120 11.58 -2.64 -13.71
N VAL A 121 11.78 -3.66 -12.87
CA VAL A 121 10.77 -4.18 -11.96
C VAL A 121 10.46 -3.16 -10.87
N SER A 122 11.49 -2.53 -10.27
CA SER A 122 11.30 -1.49 -9.25
C SER A 122 10.47 -0.32 -9.77
N PHE A 123 10.78 0.21 -10.96
CA PHE A 123 10.01 1.29 -11.57
C PHE A 123 8.62 0.87 -12.04
N HIS A 124 8.44 -0.39 -12.46
CA HIS A 124 7.11 -0.93 -12.74
C HIS A 124 6.22 -0.90 -11.50
N ILE A 125 6.74 -1.40 -10.36
CA ILE A 125 6.03 -1.38 -9.06
C ILE A 125 5.70 0.06 -8.67
N VAL A 126 6.68 0.96 -8.67
CA VAL A 126 6.49 2.37 -8.29
C VAL A 126 5.42 3.05 -9.13
N ARG A 127 5.44 2.82 -10.45
CA ARG A 127 4.45 3.40 -11.36
C ARG A 127 3.06 2.87 -11.10
N ALA A 128 2.91 1.55 -10.98
CA ALA A 128 1.61 0.92 -10.76
C ALA A 128 1.00 1.33 -9.40
N VAL A 129 1.79 1.27 -8.32
CA VAL A 129 1.37 1.73 -6.99
C VAL A 129 1.03 3.22 -7.03
N GLY A 130 1.86 4.05 -7.67
CA GLY A 130 1.60 5.48 -7.80
C GLY A 130 0.33 5.81 -8.56
N GLN A 131 -0.04 5.03 -9.60
CA GLN A 131 -1.33 5.17 -10.29
C GLN A 131 -2.51 4.87 -9.37
N GLY A 132 -2.43 3.80 -8.57
CA GLY A 132 -3.44 3.47 -7.57
C GLY A 132 -3.60 4.57 -6.51
N LEU A 133 -2.48 5.05 -5.94
CA LEU A 133 -2.49 6.14 -4.96
C LEU A 133 -3.01 7.46 -5.57
N ALA A 134 -2.59 7.82 -6.79
CA ALA A 134 -3.09 9.02 -7.46
C ALA A 134 -4.61 8.97 -7.67
N HIS A 135 -5.15 7.80 -7.99
CA HIS A 135 -6.59 7.60 -8.07
C HIS A 135 -7.26 7.82 -6.71
N MET A 136 -6.71 7.28 -5.61
CA MET A 136 -7.22 7.52 -4.25
C MET A 136 -7.17 9.01 -3.88
N HIS A 137 -6.04 9.69 -4.17
CA HIS A 137 -5.85 11.10 -3.88
C HIS A 137 -6.84 11.99 -4.66
N SER A 138 -7.17 11.64 -5.92
CA SER A 138 -8.19 12.37 -6.69
C SER A 138 -9.58 12.33 -6.05
N LEU A 139 -9.82 11.36 -5.18
CA LEU A 139 -11.04 11.21 -4.38
C LEU A 139 -10.88 11.75 -2.94
N GLY A 140 -9.76 12.42 -2.68
CA GLY A 140 -9.45 13.00 -1.37
C GLY A 140 -9.07 11.98 -0.30
N ILE A 141 -8.59 10.78 -0.68
CA ILE A 141 -8.24 9.70 0.24
C ILE A 141 -6.74 9.49 0.27
N VAL A 142 -6.17 9.53 1.46
CA VAL A 142 -4.77 9.17 1.75
C VAL A 142 -4.72 7.75 2.29
N HIS A 143 -3.85 6.89 1.75
CA HIS A 143 -3.71 5.49 2.15
C HIS A 143 -3.19 5.34 3.57
N GLY A 144 -2.05 5.95 3.88
CA GLY A 144 -1.52 6.11 5.23
C GLY A 144 -0.83 4.88 5.86
N ASP A 145 -0.77 3.72 5.21
CA ASP A 145 0.04 2.55 5.67
C ASP A 145 0.58 1.77 4.46
N LEU A 146 1.13 2.49 3.47
CA LEU A 146 1.76 1.83 2.34
C LEU A 146 3.07 1.18 2.76
N LYS A 147 3.19 -0.14 2.51
CA LYS A 147 4.36 -0.96 2.84
C LYS A 147 4.43 -2.18 1.91
N PRO A 148 5.56 -2.90 1.86
CA PRO A 148 5.71 -4.06 0.97
C PRO A 148 4.66 -5.16 1.19
N GLU A 149 4.14 -5.33 2.41
CA GLU A 149 3.08 -6.29 2.73
C GLU A 149 1.77 -5.96 2.01
N ASN A 150 1.50 -4.66 1.80
CA ASN A 150 0.28 -4.14 1.17
C ASN A 150 0.43 -3.94 -0.35
N ILE A 151 1.54 -4.36 -0.95
CA ILE A 151 1.78 -4.34 -2.39
C ILE A 151 1.85 -5.77 -2.89
N PHE A 152 0.98 -6.13 -3.81
CA PHE A 152 0.89 -7.49 -4.35
C PHE A 152 1.24 -7.50 -5.84
N MET A 153 2.10 -8.43 -6.24
CA MET A 153 2.42 -8.68 -7.64
C MET A 153 1.79 -10.00 -8.05
N THR A 154 0.91 -9.94 -9.04
CA THR A 154 0.25 -11.13 -9.57
C THR A 154 1.22 -11.96 -10.42
N SER A 155 0.87 -13.22 -10.68
CA SER A 155 1.62 -14.10 -11.58
C SER A 155 1.66 -13.60 -13.03
N THR A 156 0.74 -12.70 -13.41
CA THR A 156 0.72 -12.02 -14.72
C THR A 156 1.54 -10.74 -14.74
N GLY A 157 2.11 -10.32 -13.60
CA GLY A 157 2.93 -9.12 -13.46
C GLY A 157 2.15 -7.85 -13.15
N GLU A 158 0.84 -7.94 -12.92
CA GLU A 158 0.05 -6.81 -12.43
C GLU A 158 0.43 -6.48 -10.98
N VAL A 159 0.38 -5.21 -10.62
CA VAL A 159 0.64 -4.76 -9.26
C VAL A 159 -0.61 -4.14 -8.68
N LYS A 160 -0.99 -4.60 -7.49
CA LYS A 160 -2.18 -4.13 -6.77
C LYS A 160 -1.83 -3.71 -5.35
N ILE A 161 -2.46 -2.65 -4.89
CA ILE A 161 -2.44 -2.22 -3.49
C ILE A 161 -3.53 -2.98 -2.74
N LEU A 162 -3.15 -3.54 -1.59
CA LEU A 162 -4.04 -4.22 -0.66
C LEU A 162 -4.28 -3.33 0.57
N ASP A 163 -5.27 -3.66 1.37
CA ASP A 163 -5.50 -3.16 2.73
C ASP A 163 -5.59 -1.63 2.88
N PHE A 164 -6.81 -1.15 2.97
CA PHE A 164 -7.14 0.27 3.11
C PHE A 164 -7.69 0.60 4.51
N GLY A 165 -7.46 -0.27 5.49
CA GLY A 165 -7.98 -0.12 6.85
C GLY A 165 -7.54 1.17 7.54
N THR A 166 -6.43 1.77 7.10
CA THR A 166 -5.90 3.04 7.60
C THR A 166 -6.18 4.24 6.70
N ALA A 167 -6.85 4.03 5.55
CA ALA A 167 -7.13 5.09 4.60
C ALA A 167 -8.04 6.19 5.21
N LEU A 168 -7.70 7.45 4.99
CA LEU A 168 -8.37 8.62 5.56
C LEU A 168 -8.74 9.63 4.47
N MET A 169 -9.86 10.35 4.71
CA MET A 169 -10.26 11.53 3.94
C MET A 169 -9.93 12.79 4.77
N PRO A 170 -8.76 13.41 4.64
CA PRO A 170 -8.30 14.51 5.49
C PRO A 170 -9.23 15.72 5.54
N ASN A 171 -9.97 15.96 4.46
CA ASN A 171 -10.84 17.14 4.30
C ASN A 171 -12.33 16.89 4.61
N ALA A 172 -12.69 15.70 5.06
CA ALA A 172 -14.06 15.38 5.38
C ALA A 172 -14.34 15.61 6.86
N SER A 173 -15.26 16.50 7.18
CA SER A 173 -15.87 16.90 8.47
C SER A 173 -15.24 16.46 9.83
N PRO A 174 -15.53 17.12 10.98
CA PRO A 174 -14.99 16.81 12.32
C PRO A 174 -15.20 15.37 12.83
N ARG A 175 -16.09 14.60 12.17
CA ARG A 175 -16.23 13.15 12.46
C ARG A 175 -15.04 12.32 11.95
N HIS A 176 -14.27 12.83 11.00
CA HIS A 176 -13.07 12.17 10.47
C HIS A 176 -11.85 12.35 11.37
N ASP A 177 -11.74 13.45 12.11
CA ASP A 177 -10.70 13.64 13.13
C ASP A 177 -10.76 12.54 14.21
N ARG A 178 -12.00 12.09 14.54
CA ARG A 178 -12.19 10.95 15.45
C ARG A 178 -11.68 9.63 14.87
N ALA A 179 -11.73 9.44 13.56
CA ALA A 179 -11.22 8.22 12.92
C ALA A 179 -9.68 8.21 12.88
N THR A 180 -9.04 9.36 12.66
CA THR A 180 -7.59 9.52 12.77
C THR A 180 -7.12 9.20 14.19
N ALA A 181 -7.74 9.83 15.20
CA ALA A 181 -7.44 9.55 16.61
C ALA A 181 -7.68 8.08 16.98
N LEU A 182 -8.65 7.41 16.35
CA LEU A 182 -8.94 6.00 16.55
C LEU A 182 -7.81 5.12 15.98
N LEU A 183 -7.33 5.41 14.77
CA LEU A 183 -6.23 4.68 14.13
C LEU A 183 -4.94 4.80 14.93
N ASP A 184 -4.63 6.00 15.42
CA ASP A 184 -3.46 6.27 16.24
C ASP A 184 -3.51 5.51 17.58
N GLN A 185 -4.71 5.43 18.20
CA GLN A 185 -4.91 4.67 19.45
C GLN A 185 -4.78 3.15 19.30
N ILE A 186 -4.98 2.63 18.08
CA ILE A 186 -4.91 1.19 17.81
C ILE A 186 -3.49 0.77 17.44
N GLY A 187 -2.60 1.72 17.16
CA GLY A 187 -1.21 1.42 16.78
C GLY A 187 -1.11 0.66 15.45
N LEU A 188 -1.99 0.92 14.50
CA LEU A 188 -2.02 0.23 13.20
C LEU A 188 -0.96 0.72 12.22
N LEU A 189 -0.29 1.83 12.51
CA LEU A 189 0.79 2.32 11.69
C LEU A 189 1.99 1.40 11.74
N THR A 190 2.64 1.22 10.60
CA THR A 190 3.93 0.54 10.51
C THR A 190 5.06 1.60 10.57
N PRO A 191 5.70 1.82 11.75
CA PRO A 191 6.55 3.00 11.98
C PRO A 191 7.69 3.15 10.98
N ALA A 192 8.23 2.04 10.48
CA ALA A 192 9.33 2.05 9.51
C ALA A 192 8.96 2.66 8.14
N TYR A 193 7.67 2.71 7.79
CA TYR A 193 7.18 3.25 6.52
C TYR A 193 6.38 4.54 6.69
N ALA A 194 6.05 4.90 7.94
CA ALA A 194 5.30 6.10 8.26
C ALA A 194 6.19 7.36 8.20
N SER A 195 5.65 8.46 7.67
CA SER A 195 6.34 9.75 7.70
C SER A 195 6.49 10.27 9.13
N PRO A 196 7.48 11.18 9.42
CA PRO A 196 7.58 11.80 10.73
C PRO A 196 6.29 12.51 11.17
N GLN A 197 5.56 13.08 10.22
CA GLN A 197 4.30 13.78 10.46
C GLN A 197 3.21 12.82 10.93
N MET A 198 3.13 11.65 10.30
CA MET A 198 2.20 10.60 10.70
C MET A 198 2.49 10.08 12.11
N LEU A 199 3.78 9.87 12.45
CA LEU A 199 4.21 9.41 13.78
C LEU A 199 3.91 10.43 14.87
N ARG A 200 3.87 11.73 14.53
CA ARG A 200 3.49 12.81 15.44
C ARG A 200 1.99 13.08 15.52
N GLY A 201 1.16 12.32 14.80
CA GLY A 201 -0.30 12.53 14.76
C GLY A 201 -0.70 13.81 14.03
N GLU A 202 0.15 14.37 13.16
CA GLU A 202 -0.20 15.53 12.33
C GLU A 202 -1.27 15.15 11.29
N PRO A 203 -2.05 16.11 10.77
CA PRO A 203 -3.01 15.86 9.72
C PRO A 203 -2.37 15.16 8.51
N ARG A 204 -3.01 14.09 8.05
CA ARG A 204 -2.55 13.30 6.90
C ARG A 204 -2.59 14.13 5.62
N ALA A 205 -1.60 13.93 4.76
CA ALA A 205 -1.49 14.57 3.47
C ALA A 205 -1.03 13.57 2.41
N GLU A 206 -1.27 13.86 1.13
CA GLU A 206 -0.80 13.03 0.00
C GLU A 206 0.71 12.79 0.05
N SER A 207 1.47 13.79 0.51
CA SER A 207 2.92 13.70 0.68
C SER A 207 3.37 12.64 1.71
N ASP A 208 2.48 12.13 2.56
CA ASP A 208 2.79 11.03 3.46
C ASP A 208 2.84 9.71 2.69
N ASP A 209 1.94 9.50 1.72
CA ASP A 209 2.00 8.36 0.80
C ASP A 209 3.20 8.47 -0.15
N VAL A 210 3.61 9.71 -0.54
CA VAL A 210 4.87 9.91 -1.29
C VAL A 210 6.07 9.41 -0.49
N PHE A 211 6.14 9.72 0.80
CA PHE A 211 7.21 9.22 1.68
C PHE A 211 7.22 7.69 1.73
N SER A 212 6.08 7.08 2.00
CA SER A 212 5.96 5.63 2.10
C SER A 212 6.34 4.94 0.78
N LEU A 213 5.88 5.48 -0.38
CA LEU A 213 6.25 4.96 -1.70
C LEU A 213 7.74 5.15 -2.00
N ALA A 214 8.35 6.27 -1.57
CA ALA A 214 9.78 6.49 -1.73
C ALA A 214 10.62 5.50 -0.90
N VAL A 215 10.18 5.16 0.33
CA VAL A 215 10.81 4.12 1.16
C VAL A 215 10.72 2.75 0.45
N VAL A 216 9.56 2.39 -0.08
CA VAL A 216 9.37 1.14 -0.85
C VAL A 216 10.23 1.13 -2.11
N ALA A 217 10.29 2.25 -2.86
CA ALA A 217 11.12 2.38 -4.06
C ALA A 217 12.60 2.20 -3.75
N TYR A 218 13.08 2.83 -2.68
CA TYR A 218 14.47 2.69 -2.23
C TYR A 218 14.78 1.23 -1.85
N LEU A 219 13.91 0.60 -1.06
CA LEU A 219 14.04 -0.80 -0.65
C LEU A 219 14.07 -1.74 -1.87
N ALA A 220 13.20 -1.53 -2.85
CA ALA A 220 13.19 -2.32 -4.08
C ALA A 220 14.47 -2.15 -4.91
N LEU A 221 15.02 -0.93 -4.99
CA LEU A 221 16.23 -0.59 -5.77
C LEU A 221 17.53 -0.99 -5.09
N THR A 222 17.56 -1.19 -3.76
CA THR A 222 18.80 -1.43 -3.00
C THR A 222 18.80 -2.72 -2.21
N GLY A 223 17.63 -3.33 -1.97
CA GLY A 223 17.46 -4.47 -1.05
C GLY A 223 17.53 -4.08 0.43
N THR A 224 17.73 -2.79 0.76
CA THR A 224 17.88 -2.30 2.13
C THR A 224 16.93 -1.14 2.42
N HIS A 225 16.52 -1.01 3.67
CA HIS A 225 15.66 0.09 4.09
C HIS A 225 16.46 1.40 4.21
N PRO A 226 15.97 2.58 3.71
CA PRO A 226 16.74 3.82 3.70
C PRO A 226 17.17 4.31 5.09
N TYR A 227 16.40 3.96 6.11
CA TYR A 227 16.61 4.38 7.51
C TYR A 227 16.78 3.19 8.46
N ALA A 228 17.38 2.08 8.02
CA ALA A 228 17.65 0.89 8.82
C ALA A 228 16.41 0.33 9.57
N ARG A 229 15.21 0.52 9.02
CA ARG A 229 13.90 0.20 9.62
C ARG A 229 13.58 0.96 10.92
N LEU A 230 14.32 1.99 11.25
CA LEU A 230 13.96 2.89 12.35
C LEU A 230 12.72 3.71 11.98
N PRO A 231 11.89 4.09 12.98
CA PRO A 231 10.88 5.13 12.81
C PRO A 231 11.50 6.42 12.27
N ALA A 232 10.77 7.12 11.41
CA ALA A 232 11.31 8.29 10.70
C ALA A 232 11.73 9.44 11.64
N ASP A 233 11.11 9.59 12.80
CA ASP A 233 11.49 10.56 13.82
C ASP A 233 12.80 10.17 14.56
N GLU A 234 13.06 8.87 14.74
CA GLU A 234 14.34 8.36 15.25
C GLU A 234 15.44 8.48 14.20
N ALA A 235 15.15 8.20 12.93
CA ALA A 235 16.08 8.41 11.83
C ALA A 235 16.51 9.89 11.72
N LEU A 236 15.58 10.82 11.95
CA LEU A 236 15.86 12.26 11.98
C LEU A 236 16.81 12.62 13.15
N LYS A 237 16.54 12.11 14.35
CA LYS A 237 17.40 12.33 15.52
C LYS A 237 18.82 11.77 15.33
N ALA A 238 18.91 10.62 14.64
CA ALA A 238 20.18 9.96 14.33
C ALA A 238 20.90 10.56 13.10
N ASN A 239 20.35 11.59 12.46
CA ASN A 239 20.85 12.20 11.22
C ASN A 239 21.15 11.17 10.11
N LEU A 240 20.30 10.14 9.98
CA LEU A 240 20.49 9.13 8.96
C LEU A 240 20.21 9.70 7.57
N THR A 241 21.13 9.46 6.65
CA THR A 241 21.00 9.84 5.25
C THR A 241 21.10 8.58 4.37
N PRO A 242 20.10 8.31 3.51
CA PRO A 242 20.16 7.18 2.62
C PRO A 242 21.32 7.28 1.61
N ALA A 243 22.01 6.18 1.35
CA ALA A 243 23.07 6.12 0.34
C ALA A 243 22.45 6.24 -1.07
N VAL A 244 23.23 6.77 -2.03
CA VAL A 244 22.80 6.86 -3.43
C VAL A 244 22.74 5.47 -4.04
N PRO A 245 21.59 4.99 -4.55
CA PRO A 245 21.54 3.70 -5.24
C PRO A 245 22.37 3.75 -6.52
N PRO A 246 23.28 2.76 -6.75
CA PRO A 246 24.18 2.79 -7.89
C PRO A 246 23.46 2.55 -9.23
N THR A 247 22.22 2.08 -9.19
CA THR A 247 21.44 1.64 -10.36
C THR A 247 20.58 2.73 -10.99
N ILE A 248 20.54 3.93 -10.40
CA ILE A 248 19.73 5.06 -10.88
C ILE A 248 20.57 6.29 -11.21
N SER A 249 20.05 7.15 -12.09
CA SER A 249 20.74 8.38 -12.49
C SER A 249 20.72 9.43 -11.36
N PRO A 250 21.65 10.42 -11.38
CA PRO A 250 21.62 11.54 -10.43
C PRO A 250 20.31 12.32 -10.44
N ALA A 251 19.61 12.37 -11.58
CA ALA A 251 18.31 13.03 -11.69
C ALA A 251 17.22 12.24 -10.98
N GLN A 252 17.20 10.90 -11.16
CA GLN A 252 16.29 10.01 -10.43
C GLN A 252 16.57 10.00 -8.94
N TRP A 253 17.85 10.03 -8.56
CA TRP A 253 18.22 10.12 -7.14
C TRP A 253 17.68 11.39 -6.48
N ARG A 254 17.81 12.56 -7.14
CA ARG A 254 17.24 13.82 -6.59
C ARG A 254 15.74 13.72 -6.34
N VAL A 255 15.01 13.06 -7.24
CA VAL A 255 13.56 12.83 -7.07
C VAL A 255 13.28 11.87 -5.92
N LEU A 256 14.00 10.73 -5.87
CA LEU A 256 13.84 9.74 -4.81
C LEU A 256 14.20 10.32 -3.44
N ALA A 257 15.31 11.07 -3.35
CA ALA A 257 15.75 11.74 -2.14
C ALA A 257 14.72 12.79 -1.65
N SER A 258 14.11 13.54 -2.57
CA SER A 258 13.02 14.45 -2.20
C SER A 258 11.79 13.70 -1.69
N GLY A 259 11.43 12.52 -2.25
CA GLY A 259 10.37 11.68 -1.71
C GLY A 259 10.69 11.15 -0.30
N LEU A 260 11.95 10.82 -0.04
CA LEU A 260 12.46 10.37 1.25
C LEU A 260 12.64 11.50 2.29
N ALA A 261 12.47 12.78 1.92
CA ALA A 261 12.69 13.91 2.83
C ALA A 261 11.86 13.76 4.11
N LEU A 262 12.53 13.78 5.26
CA LEU A 262 11.91 13.66 6.58
C LEU A 262 11.08 14.91 6.94
N ASN A 263 11.49 16.07 6.44
CA ASN A 263 10.70 17.29 6.56
C ASN A 263 9.72 17.38 5.39
N ARG A 264 8.41 17.55 5.68
CA ARG A 264 7.34 17.64 4.65
C ARG A 264 7.57 18.78 3.65
N ARG A 265 8.15 19.89 4.07
CA ARG A 265 8.42 21.06 3.21
C ARG A 265 9.43 20.79 2.09
N ASP A 266 10.33 19.82 2.30
CA ASP A 266 11.39 19.43 1.36
C ASP A 266 10.95 18.26 0.46
N ARG A 267 9.75 17.72 0.74
CA ARG A 267 9.19 16.56 0.06
C ARG A 267 8.34 16.96 -1.14
N ILE A 268 8.36 16.15 -2.19
CA ILE A 268 7.40 16.28 -3.29
C ILE A 268 5.99 16.09 -2.74
N GLU A 269 5.08 17.01 -3.10
CA GLU A 269 3.73 17.05 -2.54
C GLU A 269 2.82 15.96 -3.07
N THR A 270 2.87 15.69 -4.39
CA THR A 270 1.93 14.79 -5.05
C THR A 270 2.58 13.51 -5.56
N ILE A 271 1.81 12.42 -5.52
CA ILE A 271 2.22 11.14 -6.09
C ILE A 271 2.44 11.23 -7.59
N GLY A 272 1.60 12.00 -8.30
CA GLY A 272 1.71 12.19 -9.74
C GLY A 272 3.07 12.76 -10.13
N ASP A 273 3.50 13.83 -9.48
CA ASP A 273 4.80 14.47 -9.72
C ASP A 273 5.96 13.55 -9.37
N PHE A 274 5.87 12.84 -8.23
CA PHE A 274 6.90 11.90 -7.81
C PHE A 274 7.11 10.80 -8.85
N VAL A 275 6.05 10.11 -9.25
CA VAL A 275 6.12 8.99 -10.20
C VAL A 275 6.53 9.47 -11.59
N GLN A 276 5.94 10.56 -12.08
CA GLN A 276 6.27 11.09 -13.40
C GLN A 276 7.75 11.48 -13.50
N ARG A 277 8.30 12.14 -12.48
CA ARG A 277 9.69 12.57 -12.46
C ARG A 277 10.66 11.40 -12.23
N LEU A 278 10.33 10.44 -11.37
CA LEU A 278 11.18 9.29 -11.07
C LEU A 278 11.25 8.30 -12.25
N ALA A 279 10.11 8.03 -12.91
CA ALA A 279 10.01 7.06 -14.00
C ALA A 279 10.41 7.59 -15.38
N ARG A 280 10.83 8.86 -15.51
CA ARG A 280 11.27 9.40 -16.80
C ARG A 280 12.50 8.67 -17.30
N PRO A 281 12.53 8.22 -18.58
CA PRO A 281 13.68 7.58 -19.16
C PRO A 281 14.91 8.50 -19.15
N HIS A 282 16.09 7.93 -18.97
CA HIS A 282 17.37 8.65 -18.85
C HIS A 282 17.66 9.60 -20.04
N TRP A 283 17.21 9.26 -21.25
CA TRP A 283 17.40 10.08 -22.46
C TRP A 283 16.66 11.43 -22.42
N PHE A 284 15.54 11.53 -21.69
CA PHE A 284 14.77 12.76 -21.59
C PHE A 284 15.56 13.89 -20.89
N TYR A 285 16.39 13.57 -19.92
CA TYR A 285 17.23 14.55 -19.22
C TYR A 285 18.44 15.01 -20.03
N ARG A 286 18.93 14.22 -20.98
CA ARG A 286 20.02 14.63 -21.90
C ARG A 286 19.53 15.67 -22.91
N TRP A 287 18.26 15.61 -23.31
CA TRP A 287 17.71 16.50 -24.31
C TRP A 287 17.35 17.89 -23.73
N CYS A 288 16.87 17.98 -22.51
CA CYS A 288 16.54 19.25 -21.83
C CYS A 288 17.79 20.00 -21.31
N GLY A 289 18.96 19.37 -21.24
CA GLY A 289 20.21 19.98 -20.76
C GLY A 289 21.06 20.64 -21.85
N GLN A 290 20.78 20.41 -23.13
CA GLN A 290 21.45 21.10 -24.23
C GLN A 290 20.65 22.36 -24.59
N ARG A 291 21.10 23.52 -24.08
CA ARG A 291 20.70 24.81 -24.65
C ARG A 291 21.08 24.79 -26.13
N MET A 292 20.11 24.98 -27.02
CA MET A 292 20.43 25.29 -28.44
C MET A 292 21.34 26.50 -28.50
N PRO A 293 22.45 26.45 -29.23
CA PRO A 293 23.18 27.65 -29.51
C PRO A 293 22.28 28.55 -30.36
N LEU A 294 22.03 29.76 -29.88
CA LEU A 294 21.43 30.82 -30.69
C LEU A 294 22.36 31.03 -31.86
N SER A 295 21.97 30.61 -33.06
CA SER A 295 22.60 31.04 -34.30
C SER A 295 22.37 32.54 -34.46
N GLN A 296 23.40 33.32 -34.24
CA GLN A 296 23.50 34.68 -34.78
C GLN A 296 23.64 34.56 -36.29
N ASN A 297 22.69 35.11 -37.00
CA ASN A 297 22.87 35.77 -38.29
C ASN A 297 21.85 36.90 -38.36
#